data_41081b7b0c0af93bd6f79aeffc3fa078
#
_entry.id   41081b7b0c0af93bd6f79aeffc3fa078
#
_cell.length_a   1.000
_cell.length_b   1.000
_cell.length_c   1.000
_cell.angle_alpha   90.00
_cell.angle_beta   90.00
_cell.angle_gamma   90.00
#
_symmetry.space_group_name_H-M   'P 1'
#
loop_
_entity.id
_entity.type
_entity.pdbx_description
1 polymer ?
#
loop_
_entity_poly.entity_id
_entity_poly.type
_entity_poly.pdbx_seq_one_letter_code
_entity_poly.pdbx_strand_id
1 'polypeptide(L)'
;MRCPRCEQTPTRVIDSRDLESGSTIRRRRECLGCQARYNTYERVDDPMKCPFCHGEGNRVVETVTGEGGFAVRRERECLSCRRQYTTFERSEERTIKVIKKDGTRAPFDRQKLRQGLEKACWKRPIGDEQINAIVDAIESDIHARGEPEVETSYLGELAMQHLRKLDQVAFVRFASVYRQFQDVQDFVDELTR
;
A
#
# COMPACT_ATOMS: atom_id res chain seq x y z
N MET A 1 -7.20 -14.12 10.13
CA MET A 1 -6.85 -13.11 9.12
C MET A 1 -5.33 -13.10 8.94
N ARG A 2 -4.83 -13.11 7.72
CA ARG A 2 -3.38 -13.07 7.43
C ARG A 2 -2.85 -11.64 7.48
N CYS A 3 -1.60 -11.50 7.87
CA CYS A 3 -0.90 -10.23 7.85
C CYS A 3 -0.63 -9.80 6.39
N PRO A 4 -0.96 -8.57 5.97
CA PRO A 4 -0.70 -8.13 4.59
C PRO A 4 0.80 -7.97 4.26
N ARG A 5 1.68 -7.99 5.28
CA ARG A 5 3.12 -7.80 5.09
C ARG A 5 3.90 -9.12 4.99
N CYS A 6 3.57 -10.11 5.82
CA CYS A 6 4.31 -11.38 5.88
C CYS A 6 3.42 -12.61 5.69
N GLU A 7 2.12 -12.40 5.39
CA GLU A 7 1.10 -13.41 5.16
C GLU A 7 0.88 -14.40 6.32
N GLN A 8 1.59 -14.23 7.43
CA GLN A 8 1.49 -15.11 8.59
C GLN A 8 0.26 -14.82 9.44
N THR A 9 -0.19 -15.83 10.17
CA THR A 9 -1.13 -15.77 11.28
C THR A 9 -0.39 -16.29 12.53
N PRO A 10 -0.74 -15.87 13.75
CA PRO A 10 -1.89 -15.07 14.16
C PRO A 10 -1.65 -13.56 14.16
N THR A 11 -2.74 -12.82 14.11
CA THR A 11 -2.77 -11.36 14.31
C THR A 11 -3.70 -11.03 15.48
N ARG A 12 -3.40 -9.98 16.26
CA ARG A 12 -4.26 -9.53 17.36
C ARG A 12 -4.83 -8.14 17.07
N VAL A 13 -6.02 -7.87 17.59
CA VAL A 13 -6.60 -6.52 17.59
C VAL A 13 -6.04 -5.77 18.78
N ILE A 14 -5.45 -4.60 18.56
CA ILE A 14 -4.87 -3.75 19.61
C ILE A 14 -5.72 -2.52 19.89
N ASP A 15 -6.59 -2.11 18.95
CA ASP A 15 -7.52 -1.00 19.10
C ASP A 15 -8.73 -1.23 18.18
N SER A 16 -9.92 -0.78 18.61
CA SER A 16 -11.14 -0.84 17.82
C SER A 16 -11.93 0.44 18.05
N ARG A 17 -12.30 1.13 16.96
CA ARG A 17 -13.05 2.39 17.02
C ARG A 17 -14.14 2.41 15.98
N ASP A 18 -15.30 2.92 16.38
CA ASP A 18 -16.37 3.22 15.45
C ASP A 18 -16.07 4.55 14.72
N LEU A 19 -16.27 4.55 13.42
CA LEU A 19 -16.11 5.71 12.55
C LEU A 19 -17.46 6.05 11.93
N GLU A 20 -17.69 7.35 11.70
CA GLU A 20 -18.85 7.87 10.94
C GLU A 20 -20.19 7.31 11.42
N SER A 21 -20.60 7.66 12.64
CA SER A 21 -21.91 7.29 13.20
C SER A 21 -22.22 5.76 13.21
N GLY A 22 -21.21 4.92 13.34
CA GLY A 22 -21.39 3.47 13.52
C GLY A 22 -21.47 2.66 12.21
N SER A 23 -21.22 3.26 11.04
CA SER A 23 -21.24 2.56 9.75
C SER A 23 -19.96 1.79 9.46
N THR A 24 -18.87 2.14 10.11
CA THR A 24 -17.57 1.52 9.87
C THR A 24 -16.84 1.30 11.18
N ILE A 25 -16.38 0.08 11.42
CA ILE A 25 -15.50 -0.22 12.55
C ILE A 25 -14.07 -0.32 12.03
N ARG A 26 -13.21 0.58 12.49
CA ARG A 26 -11.77 0.46 12.26
C ARG A 26 -11.14 -0.38 13.37
N ARG A 27 -10.46 -1.46 13.00
CA ARG A 27 -9.64 -2.22 13.94
C ARG A 27 -8.17 -2.06 13.60
N ARG A 28 -7.38 -1.63 14.56
CA ARG A 28 -5.92 -1.66 14.47
C ARG A 28 -5.43 -3.02 14.90
N ARG A 29 -4.71 -3.69 14.00
CA ARG A 29 -4.18 -5.04 14.22
C ARG A 29 -2.66 -5.02 14.27
N GLU A 30 -2.11 -5.99 15.00
CA GLU A 30 -0.68 -6.24 15.07
C GLU A 30 -0.42 -7.71 14.71
N CYS A 31 0.50 -7.94 13.80
CA CYS A 31 0.97 -9.28 13.45
C CYS A 31 1.91 -9.80 14.55
N LEU A 32 1.68 -10.99 15.07
CA LEU A 32 2.56 -11.56 16.08
C LEU A 32 3.87 -12.12 15.50
N GLY A 33 3.93 -12.35 14.18
CA GLY A 33 5.15 -12.81 13.51
C GLY A 33 6.13 -11.67 13.17
N CYS A 34 5.66 -10.65 12.41
CA CYS A 34 6.52 -9.56 11.95
C CYS A 34 6.31 -8.22 12.68
N GLN A 35 5.45 -8.18 13.69
CA GLN A 35 5.09 -7.00 14.51
C GLN A 35 4.52 -5.82 13.69
N ALA A 36 4.26 -6.01 12.40
CA ALA A 36 3.65 -4.98 11.58
C ALA A 36 2.25 -4.62 12.09
N ARG A 37 1.95 -3.32 12.13
CA ARG A 37 0.65 -2.79 12.51
C ARG A 37 -0.08 -2.33 11.26
N TYR A 38 -1.34 -2.72 11.13
CA TYR A 38 -2.20 -2.37 10.02
C TYR A 38 -3.64 -2.16 10.48
N ASN A 39 -4.43 -1.46 9.69
CA ASN A 39 -5.83 -1.27 9.98
C ASN A 39 -6.67 -2.22 9.13
N THR A 40 -7.77 -2.65 9.69
CA THR A 40 -8.85 -3.32 8.95
C THR A 40 -10.13 -2.55 9.18
N TYR A 41 -10.98 -2.51 8.16
CA TYR A 41 -12.26 -1.85 8.20
C TYR A 41 -13.35 -2.87 7.95
N GLU A 42 -14.25 -2.97 8.89
CA GLU A 42 -15.51 -3.65 8.71
C GLU A 42 -16.52 -2.61 8.29
N ARG A 43 -16.96 -2.68 7.05
CA ARG A 43 -18.01 -1.81 6.52
C ARG A 43 -19.31 -2.59 6.45
N VAL A 44 -20.35 -1.96 6.93
CA VAL A 44 -21.72 -2.29 6.60
C VAL A 44 -22.15 -1.22 5.61
N ASP A 45 -22.81 -1.57 4.54
CA ASP A 45 -23.25 -0.61 3.50
C ASP A 45 -24.21 0.48 4.02
N ASP A 46 -24.49 0.47 5.32
CA ASP A 46 -25.14 1.51 6.13
C ASP A 46 -24.72 1.33 7.60
N PRO A 47 -24.75 2.37 8.48
CA PRO A 47 -24.28 2.27 9.88
C PRO A 47 -24.78 0.99 10.52
N MET A 48 -23.97 0.27 11.33
CA MET A 48 -24.25 -1.03 11.98
C MET A 48 -25.72 -1.33 12.27
N LYS A 49 -26.58 -0.66 11.52
CA LYS A 49 -28.04 -0.83 11.46
C LYS A 49 -28.37 -1.96 10.51
N CYS A 50 -29.38 -2.66 10.82
CA CYS A 50 -29.90 -3.72 9.96
C CYS A 50 -30.29 -3.14 8.59
N PRO A 51 -29.82 -3.69 7.45
CA PRO A 51 -30.17 -3.18 6.12
C PRO A 51 -31.67 -3.32 5.79
N PHE A 52 -32.41 -4.10 6.59
CA PHE A 52 -33.84 -4.36 6.35
C PHE A 52 -34.78 -3.49 7.18
N CYS A 53 -34.45 -3.24 8.45
CA CYS A 53 -35.32 -2.53 9.35
C CYS A 53 -34.66 -1.30 9.99
N HIS A 54 -33.41 -1.01 9.65
CA HIS A 54 -32.59 0.06 10.19
C HIS A 54 -32.47 0.08 11.72
N GLY A 55 -32.88 -1.01 12.39
CA GLY A 55 -32.75 -1.19 13.83
C GLY A 55 -31.28 -1.36 14.24
N GLU A 56 -30.98 -0.80 15.41
CA GLU A 56 -29.67 -0.94 16.05
C GLU A 56 -29.59 -2.25 16.83
N GLY A 57 -28.40 -2.85 16.81
CA GLY A 57 -28.13 -4.11 17.51
C GLY A 57 -28.21 -5.34 16.61
N ASN A 58 -27.14 -6.06 16.63
CA ASN A 58 -26.98 -7.32 15.90
C ASN A 58 -26.07 -8.25 16.69
N ARG A 59 -26.15 -9.55 16.39
CA ARG A 59 -25.21 -10.56 16.87
C ARG A 59 -24.53 -11.26 15.71
N VAL A 60 -23.27 -11.62 15.87
CA VAL A 60 -22.54 -12.46 14.92
C VAL A 60 -22.98 -13.90 15.11
N VAL A 61 -23.47 -14.51 14.03
CA VAL A 61 -23.90 -15.91 14.00
C VAL A 61 -22.74 -16.79 13.56
N GLU A 62 -22.04 -16.37 12.51
CA GLU A 62 -20.93 -17.12 11.95
C GLU A 62 -19.80 -16.18 11.51
N THR A 63 -18.57 -16.68 11.55
CA THR A 63 -17.38 -15.97 11.03
C THR A 63 -16.58 -16.92 10.17
N VAL A 64 -16.38 -16.55 8.91
CA VAL A 64 -15.61 -17.33 7.93
C VAL A 64 -14.47 -16.47 7.39
N THR A 65 -13.27 -17.03 7.34
CA THR A 65 -12.14 -16.41 6.68
C THR A 65 -12.20 -16.74 5.20
N GLY A 66 -12.30 -15.72 4.35
CA GLY A 66 -12.37 -15.83 2.90
C GLY A 66 -11.19 -15.17 2.18
N GLU A 67 -11.22 -15.22 0.85
CA GLU A 67 -10.27 -14.53 -0.05
C GLU A 67 -8.80 -14.77 0.32
N GLY A 68 -8.39 -16.04 0.38
CA GLY A 68 -7.00 -16.40 0.68
C GLY A 68 -6.54 -16.07 2.12
N GLY A 69 -7.45 -15.64 2.99
CA GLY A 69 -7.18 -15.25 4.38
C GLY A 69 -7.06 -13.74 4.61
N PHE A 70 -7.26 -12.92 3.57
CA PHE A 70 -7.18 -11.45 3.64
C PHE A 70 -8.51 -10.77 3.96
N ALA A 71 -9.62 -11.52 3.91
CA ALA A 71 -10.94 -11.03 4.27
C ALA A 71 -11.60 -11.92 5.34
N VAL A 72 -12.46 -11.34 6.15
CA VAL A 72 -13.33 -12.05 7.08
C VAL A 72 -14.77 -11.73 6.75
N ARG A 73 -15.54 -12.76 6.43
CA ARG A 73 -16.98 -12.69 6.25
C ARG A 73 -17.66 -12.99 7.58
N ARG A 74 -18.59 -12.12 8.01
CA ARG A 74 -19.43 -12.39 9.17
C ARG A 74 -20.88 -12.42 8.76
N GLU A 75 -21.56 -13.47 9.17
CA GLU A 75 -23.01 -13.55 9.13
C GLU A 75 -23.58 -12.99 10.42
N ARG A 76 -24.49 -12.02 10.30
CA ARG A 76 -25.08 -11.31 11.43
C ARG A 76 -26.58 -11.47 11.44
N GLU A 77 -27.16 -11.54 12.61
CA GLU A 77 -28.60 -11.52 12.83
C GLU A 77 -29.00 -10.22 13.53
N CYS A 78 -29.97 -9.53 12.97
CA CYS A 78 -30.57 -8.34 13.59
C CYS A 78 -31.37 -8.74 14.82
N LEU A 79 -31.17 -8.06 15.94
CA LEU A 79 -31.91 -8.33 17.19
C LEU A 79 -33.36 -7.83 17.12
N SER A 80 -33.66 -6.85 16.27
CA SER A 80 -35.00 -6.27 16.12
C SER A 80 -35.89 -7.08 15.16
N CYS A 81 -35.44 -7.34 13.92
CA CYS A 81 -36.25 -8.02 12.91
C CYS A 81 -35.89 -9.48 12.65
N ARG A 82 -34.85 -10.02 13.31
CA ARG A 82 -34.35 -11.39 13.22
C ARG A 82 -33.82 -11.81 11.85
N ARG A 83 -33.74 -10.89 10.89
CA ARG A 83 -33.16 -11.17 9.57
C ARG A 83 -31.65 -11.27 9.65
N GLN A 84 -31.09 -12.15 8.84
CA GLN A 84 -29.65 -12.32 8.68
C GLN A 84 -29.13 -11.48 7.53
N TYR A 85 -27.90 -10.99 7.68
CA TYR A 85 -27.17 -10.25 6.65
C TYR A 85 -25.66 -10.46 6.80
N THR A 86 -24.92 -10.23 5.74
CA THR A 86 -23.49 -10.51 5.69
C THR A 86 -22.70 -9.19 5.73
N THR A 87 -21.61 -9.19 6.49
CA THR A 87 -20.62 -8.11 6.49
C THR A 87 -19.25 -8.65 6.14
N PHE A 88 -18.42 -7.80 5.54
CA PHE A 88 -17.05 -8.12 5.20
C PHE A 88 -16.08 -7.19 5.93
N GLU A 89 -15.08 -7.75 6.57
CA GLU A 89 -13.91 -7.04 7.04
C GLU A 89 -12.76 -7.34 6.08
N ARG A 90 -12.18 -6.31 5.49
CA ARG A 90 -11.01 -6.42 4.60
C ARG A 90 -9.89 -5.53 5.12
N SER A 91 -8.64 -5.95 4.88
CA SER A 91 -7.51 -5.07 5.12
C SER A 91 -7.55 -3.90 4.15
N GLU A 92 -7.39 -2.70 4.65
CA GLU A 92 -7.20 -1.54 3.78
C GLU A 92 -5.76 -1.56 3.27
N GLU A 93 -5.59 -1.63 1.97
CA GLU A 93 -4.33 -1.30 1.34
C GLU A 93 -4.09 0.20 1.53
N ARG A 94 -3.06 0.55 2.31
CA ARG A 94 -2.67 1.94 2.46
C ARG A 94 -2.19 2.45 1.12
N THR A 95 -2.99 3.24 0.45
CA THR A 95 -2.56 3.99 -0.73
C THR A 95 -1.55 5.04 -0.29
N ILE A 96 -0.28 4.77 -0.53
CA ILE A 96 0.79 5.75 -0.28
C ILE A 96 0.62 6.88 -1.29
N LYS A 97 0.63 8.11 -0.80
CA LYS A 97 0.60 9.30 -1.65
C LYS A 97 2.01 9.79 -1.93
N VAL A 98 2.25 10.21 -3.15
CA VAL A 98 3.50 10.81 -3.59
C VAL A 98 3.35 12.31 -3.64
N ILE A 99 4.19 13.03 -2.90
CA ILE A 99 4.29 14.48 -2.94
C ILE A 99 5.23 14.84 -4.10
N LYS A 100 4.69 15.55 -5.11
CA LYS A 100 5.46 16.03 -6.25
C LYS A 100 6.24 17.28 -5.91
N LYS A 101 7.20 17.66 -6.80
CA LYS A 101 8.02 18.89 -6.65
C LYS A 101 7.18 20.17 -6.53
N ASP A 102 6.00 20.20 -7.15
CA ASP A 102 5.04 21.31 -7.10
C ASP A 102 4.14 21.31 -5.85
N GLY A 103 4.36 20.36 -4.92
CA GLY A 103 3.57 20.18 -3.71
C GLY A 103 2.25 19.42 -3.91
N THR A 104 1.90 19.04 -5.15
CA THR A 104 0.71 18.25 -5.42
C THR A 104 0.87 16.82 -4.93
N ARG A 105 -0.23 16.20 -4.52
CA ARG A 105 -0.29 14.83 -4.00
C ARG A 105 -1.01 13.93 -4.98
N ALA A 106 -0.40 12.81 -5.32
CA ALA A 106 -0.98 11.78 -6.18
C ALA A 106 -0.78 10.40 -5.56
N PRO A 107 -1.64 9.41 -5.82
CA PRO A 107 -1.38 8.04 -5.42
C PRO A 107 -0.04 7.56 -5.98
N PHE A 108 0.68 6.69 -5.23
CA PHE A 108 1.84 6.00 -5.77
C PHE A 108 1.41 5.13 -6.96
N ASP A 109 2.10 5.30 -8.06
CA ASP A 109 1.84 4.59 -9.32
C ASP A 109 3.06 3.76 -9.69
N ARG A 110 2.96 2.46 -9.40
CA ARG A 110 3.98 1.45 -9.73
C ARG A 110 4.33 1.46 -11.21
N GLN A 111 3.32 1.61 -12.09
CA GLN A 111 3.51 1.55 -13.53
C GLN A 111 4.30 2.77 -14.04
N LYS A 112 4.07 3.93 -13.44
CA LYS A 112 4.80 5.15 -13.75
C LYS A 112 6.27 5.07 -13.35
N LEU A 113 6.56 4.50 -12.18
CA LEU A 113 7.94 4.24 -11.74
C LEU A 113 8.63 3.29 -12.73
N ARG A 114 7.97 2.17 -13.08
CA ARG A 114 8.48 1.20 -14.05
C ARG A 114 8.80 1.84 -15.39
N GLN A 115 7.88 2.62 -15.97
CA GLN A 115 8.10 3.32 -17.24
C GLN A 115 9.31 4.27 -17.19
N GLY A 116 9.55 4.93 -16.07
CA GLY A 116 10.74 5.77 -15.88
C GLY A 116 12.02 4.95 -15.93
N LEU A 117 12.05 3.80 -15.29
CA LEU A 117 13.19 2.87 -15.31
C LEU A 117 13.39 2.25 -16.70
N GLU A 118 12.33 1.82 -17.40
CA GLU A 118 12.39 1.28 -18.75
C GLU A 118 13.04 2.26 -19.74
N LYS A 119 12.65 3.53 -19.67
CA LYS A 119 13.25 4.59 -20.52
C LYS A 119 14.75 4.75 -20.26
N ALA A 120 15.17 4.71 -19.00
CA ALA A 120 16.58 4.81 -18.66
C ALA A 120 17.38 3.56 -19.11
N CYS A 121 16.77 2.39 -19.01
CA CYS A 121 17.36 1.10 -19.39
C CYS A 121 17.27 0.79 -20.91
N TRP A 122 16.69 1.66 -21.71
CA TRP A 122 16.50 1.45 -23.15
C TRP A 122 17.81 1.13 -23.86
N LYS A 123 17.82 0.01 -24.62
CA LYS A 123 19.01 -0.52 -25.31
C LYS A 123 20.19 -0.86 -24.37
N ARG A 124 19.93 -1.16 -23.09
CA ARG A 124 20.91 -1.75 -22.20
C ARG A 124 20.61 -3.25 -22.00
N PRO A 125 21.59 -4.07 -21.63
CA PRO A 125 21.41 -5.49 -21.37
C PRO A 125 20.72 -5.71 -20.00
N ILE A 126 19.57 -5.08 -19.80
CA ILE A 126 18.76 -5.13 -18.58
C ILE A 126 17.40 -5.66 -18.98
N GLY A 127 17.02 -6.82 -18.42
CA GLY A 127 15.75 -7.47 -18.67
C GLY A 127 14.61 -6.93 -17.78
N ASP A 128 13.38 -7.25 -18.19
CA ASP A 128 12.17 -6.88 -17.46
C ASP A 128 12.16 -7.38 -16.02
N GLU A 129 12.75 -8.55 -15.75
CA GLU A 129 12.84 -9.12 -14.40
C GLU A 129 13.67 -8.22 -13.46
N GLN A 130 14.78 -7.67 -13.97
CA GLN A 130 15.65 -6.79 -13.19
C GLN A 130 14.95 -5.43 -12.92
N ILE A 131 14.21 -4.91 -13.90
CA ILE A 131 13.42 -3.69 -13.72
C ILE A 131 12.32 -3.92 -12.69
N ASN A 132 11.61 -5.04 -12.78
CA ASN A 132 10.57 -5.40 -11.81
C ASN A 132 11.15 -5.56 -10.40
N ALA A 133 12.32 -6.19 -10.26
CA ALA A 133 12.98 -6.35 -8.97
C ALA A 133 13.32 -5.00 -8.32
N ILE A 134 13.73 -4.00 -9.11
CA ILE A 134 13.94 -2.63 -8.61
C ILE A 134 12.63 -2.01 -8.13
N VAL A 135 11.56 -2.14 -8.93
CA VAL A 135 10.24 -1.61 -8.57
C VAL A 135 9.72 -2.25 -7.30
N ASP A 136 9.84 -3.58 -7.16
CA ASP A 136 9.43 -4.33 -5.97
C ASP A 136 10.22 -3.91 -4.73
N ALA A 137 11.53 -3.70 -4.88
CA ALA A 137 12.38 -3.25 -3.79
C ALA A 137 12.00 -1.84 -3.30
N ILE A 138 11.74 -0.90 -4.23
CA ILE A 138 11.31 0.46 -3.90
C ILE A 138 9.93 0.42 -3.23
N GLU A 139 8.98 -0.36 -3.77
CA GLU A 139 7.64 -0.51 -3.20
C GLU A 139 7.70 -1.10 -1.79
N SER A 140 8.52 -2.12 -1.58
CA SER A 140 8.75 -2.69 -0.26
C SER A 140 9.33 -1.68 0.74
N ASP A 141 10.28 -0.85 0.31
CA ASP A 141 10.90 0.17 1.15
C ASP A 141 9.89 1.24 1.60
N ILE A 142 9.12 1.81 0.67
CA ILE A 142 8.12 2.82 1.00
C ILE A 142 7.01 2.27 1.90
N HIS A 143 6.61 1.00 1.73
CA HIS A 143 5.66 0.34 2.62
C HIS A 143 6.26 0.06 4.00
N ALA A 144 7.57 -0.28 4.06
CA ALA A 144 8.25 -0.56 5.33
C ALA A 144 8.35 0.67 6.23
N ARG A 145 8.46 1.87 5.64
CA ARG A 145 8.45 3.15 6.40
C ARG A 145 7.14 3.37 7.15
N GLY A 146 6.03 2.86 6.62
CA GLY A 146 4.71 3.01 7.24
C GLY A 146 4.17 4.44 7.22
N GLU A 147 4.80 5.33 6.47
CA GLU A 147 4.36 6.71 6.25
C GLU A 147 3.25 6.76 5.21
N PRO A 148 2.22 7.61 5.38
CA PRO A 148 1.13 7.72 4.41
C PRO A 148 1.53 8.51 3.16
N GLU A 149 2.60 9.29 3.24
CA GLU A 149 3.09 10.13 2.16
C GLU A 149 4.61 9.94 1.99
N VAL A 150 5.08 10.00 0.74
CA VAL A 150 6.50 9.92 0.38
C VAL A 150 6.81 10.97 -0.68
N GLU A 151 7.97 11.63 -0.57
CA GLU A 151 8.38 12.59 -1.56
C GLU A 151 8.85 11.92 -2.86
N THR A 152 8.56 12.54 -4.01
CA THR A 152 9.12 12.10 -5.30
C THR A 152 10.65 12.05 -5.26
N SER A 153 11.29 13.00 -4.56
CA SER A 153 12.73 13.06 -4.33
C SER A 153 13.28 11.75 -3.74
N TYR A 154 12.61 11.20 -2.77
CA TYR A 154 13.01 9.94 -2.15
C TYR A 154 12.89 8.76 -3.12
N LEU A 155 11.78 8.65 -3.86
CA LEU A 155 11.60 7.60 -4.87
C LEU A 155 12.69 7.63 -5.94
N GLY A 156 13.06 8.83 -6.37
CA GLY A 156 14.13 9.01 -7.36
C GLY A 156 15.50 8.61 -6.81
N GLU A 157 15.82 8.95 -5.58
CA GLU A 157 17.08 8.54 -4.95
C GLU A 157 17.17 7.02 -4.81
N LEU A 158 16.09 6.35 -4.41
CA LEU A 158 16.05 4.87 -4.37
C LEU A 158 16.28 4.26 -5.75
N ALA A 159 15.59 4.78 -6.77
CA ALA A 159 15.78 4.32 -8.16
C ALA A 159 17.21 4.49 -8.63
N MET A 160 17.82 5.63 -8.36
CA MET A 160 19.22 5.92 -8.69
C MET A 160 20.20 4.99 -7.95
N GLN A 161 19.97 4.69 -6.68
CA GLN A 161 20.81 3.75 -5.91
C GLN A 161 20.79 2.34 -6.51
N HIS A 162 19.62 1.86 -6.94
CA HIS A 162 19.50 0.57 -7.59
C HIS A 162 20.13 0.55 -8.98
N LEU A 163 19.88 1.58 -9.80
CA LEU A 163 20.46 1.69 -11.14
C LEU A 163 21.98 1.83 -11.12
N ARG A 164 22.55 2.56 -10.16
CA ARG A 164 24.02 2.72 -10.02
C ARG A 164 24.72 1.37 -9.83
N LYS A 165 24.09 0.44 -9.10
CA LYS A 165 24.61 -0.91 -8.89
C LYS A 165 24.41 -1.83 -10.10
N LEU A 166 23.41 -1.56 -10.94
CA LEU A 166 23.03 -2.40 -12.04
C LEU A 166 23.71 -1.99 -13.35
N ASP A 167 23.65 -0.69 -13.70
CA ASP A 167 24.21 -0.17 -14.95
C ASP A 167 24.42 1.35 -14.84
N GLN A 168 25.67 1.78 -14.94
CA GLN A 168 26.02 3.19 -14.80
C GLN A 168 25.41 4.10 -15.89
N VAL A 169 25.23 3.58 -17.11
CA VAL A 169 24.64 4.36 -18.20
C VAL A 169 23.13 4.58 -17.93
N ALA A 170 22.42 3.53 -17.51
CA ALA A 170 21.02 3.65 -17.12
C ALA A 170 20.86 4.61 -15.91
N PHE A 171 21.76 4.52 -14.93
CA PHE A 171 21.81 5.44 -13.80
C PHE A 171 21.92 6.90 -14.26
N VAL A 172 22.92 7.23 -15.10
CA VAL A 172 23.14 8.61 -15.55
C VAL A 172 21.96 9.13 -16.38
N ARG A 173 21.37 8.30 -17.24
CA ARG A 173 20.16 8.65 -17.99
C ARG A 173 18.98 8.96 -17.07
N PHE A 174 18.77 8.16 -16.05
CA PHE A 174 17.71 8.39 -15.08
C PHE A 174 17.97 9.69 -14.31
N ALA A 175 19.20 9.85 -13.80
CA ALA A 175 19.63 11.03 -13.04
C ALA A 175 19.48 12.32 -13.86
N SER A 176 19.83 12.31 -15.14
CA SER A 176 19.76 13.50 -16.01
C SER A 176 18.34 14.06 -16.15
N VAL A 177 17.34 13.17 -16.28
CA VAL A 177 15.93 13.56 -16.34
C VAL A 177 15.41 13.96 -14.95
N TYR A 178 15.77 13.18 -13.96
CA TYR A 178 15.26 13.35 -12.61
C TYR A 178 15.80 14.62 -11.93
N ARG A 179 17.11 14.89 -12.05
CA ARG A 179 17.79 16.08 -11.54
C ARG A 179 17.76 17.25 -12.50
N GLN A 180 17.23 17.06 -13.72
CA GLN A 180 17.10 18.10 -14.74
C GLN A 180 18.46 18.72 -15.11
N PHE A 181 19.44 17.89 -15.51
CA PHE A 181 20.74 18.37 -15.96
C PHE A 181 20.62 19.42 -17.05
N GLN A 182 21.40 20.47 -16.93
CA GLN A 182 21.39 21.61 -17.86
C GLN A 182 22.58 21.57 -18.81
N ASP A 183 23.71 21.04 -18.37
CA ASP A 183 24.95 21.00 -19.14
C ASP A 183 25.74 19.69 -18.89
N VAL A 184 26.91 19.60 -19.54
CA VAL A 184 27.81 18.45 -19.46
C VAL A 184 28.47 18.34 -18.09
N GLN A 185 28.65 19.45 -17.37
CA GLN A 185 29.28 19.46 -16.06
C GLN A 185 28.41 18.73 -15.04
N ASP A 186 27.08 18.85 -15.14
CA ASP A 186 26.14 18.12 -14.28
C ASP A 186 26.32 16.60 -14.39
N PHE A 187 26.64 16.08 -15.59
CA PHE A 187 26.96 14.64 -15.78
C PHE A 187 28.27 14.24 -15.09
N VAL A 188 29.30 15.07 -15.22
CA VAL A 188 30.61 14.80 -14.60
C VAL A 188 30.48 14.78 -13.08
N ASP A 189 29.79 15.76 -12.53
CA ASP A 189 29.60 15.91 -11.09
C ASP A 189 28.78 14.75 -10.51
N GLU A 190 27.80 14.24 -11.25
CA GLU A 190 26.99 13.08 -10.81
C GLU A 190 27.79 11.77 -10.81
N LEU A 191 28.75 11.61 -11.73
CA LEU A 191 29.60 10.42 -11.83
C LEU A 191 30.72 10.41 -10.76
N THR A 192 31.12 11.57 -10.26
CA THR A 192 32.18 11.72 -9.26
C THR A 192 31.68 11.68 -7.82
N ARG A 193 30.37 11.70 -7.61
CA ARG A 193 29.69 11.50 -6.32
C ARG A 193 29.53 10.02 -6.00
#